data_9a0042b3d605a166965fd75299650c22
#
_entry.id   9a0042b3d605a166965fd75299650c22
#
_cell.length_a   1.000
_cell.length_b   1.000
_cell.length_c   1.000
_cell.angle_alpha   90.00
_cell.angle_beta   90.00
_cell.angle_gamma   90.00
#
_symmetry.space_group_name_H-M   'P 1'
#
loop_
_entity.id
_entity.type
_entity.pdbx_description
1 polymer ?
#
loop_
_entity_poly.entity_id
_entity_poly.type
_entity_poly.pdbx_seq_one_letter_code
_entity_poly.pdbx_strand_id
1 'polypeptide(L)'
;MLSRKIWDTLTNLLGAWDEDKAQFVAPRDGAYYFSFHGIGTKNSDFTLALMKNGEYQVTAYGGPPKYEWASNSALLVLKAGDKVYLELQDGSMYDHPGREAYTTFTGFLVFGWQ
;
A
#
# COMPACT_ATOMS: atom_id res chain seq x y z
N MET A 1 -9.69 -4.72 -4.12
CA MET A 1 -8.85 -4.35 -2.97
C MET A 1 -8.22 -5.58 -2.36
N LEU A 2 -6.98 -5.47 -1.90
CA LEU A 2 -6.28 -6.60 -1.32
C LEU A 2 -6.86 -6.96 0.04
N SER A 3 -6.73 -8.25 0.39
CA SER A 3 -7.11 -8.73 1.70
C SER A 3 -6.23 -8.10 2.78
N ARG A 4 -6.80 -7.81 3.94
CA ARG A 4 -6.05 -7.30 5.09
C ARG A 4 -4.91 -8.22 5.52
N LYS A 5 -5.02 -9.48 5.21
CA LYS A 5 -4.03 -10.47 5.56
C LYS A 5 -2.69 -10.24 4.87
N ILE A 6 -2.69 -9.51 3.77
CA ILE A 6 -1.49 -9.31 2.97
C ILE A 6 -0.54 -8.31 3.62
N TRP A 7 -1.07 -7.38 4.40
CA TRP A 7 -0.22 -6.43 5.10
C TRP A 7 -0.63 -6.34 6.56
N ASP A 8 0.35 -6.52 7.41
CA ASP A 8 0.19 -6.34 8.84
C ASP A 8 0.68 -4.96 9.24
N THR A 9 0.02 -4.37 10.22
CA THR A 9 0.48 -3.11 10.77
C THR A 9 1.56 -3.41 11.79
N LEU A 10 2.80 -3.10 11.45
CA LEU A 10 3.91 -3.25 12.37
C LEU A 10 4.00 -2.08 13.33
N THR A 11 3.64 -0.90 12.86
CA THR A 11 3.68 0.33 13.65
C THR A 11 2.54 1.25 13.21
N ASN A 12 1.78 1.76 14.16
CA ASN A 12 0.67 2.68 13.88
C ASN A 12 0.77 3.88 14.81
N LEU A 13 1.76 4.75 14.59
CA LEU A 13 2.08 5.82 15.51
C LEU A 13 1.04 6.87 15.46
N LEU A 14 0.34 7.30 14.73
CA LEU A 14 -0.66 8.36 14.77
C LEU A 14 -2.09 7.84 14.74
N GLY A 15 -2.24 6.52 14.83
CA GLY A 15 -3.55 5.91 14.68
C GLY A 15 -4.12 6.09 13.28
N ALA A 16 -3.25 6.35 12.30
CA ALA A 16 -3.69 6.66 10.96
C ALA A 16 -4.12 5.43 10.16
N TRP A 17 -3.63 4.27 10.53
CA TRP A 17 -3.96 3.04 9.82
C TRP A 17 -5.27 2.45 10.33
N ASP A 18 -6.19 2.24 9.43
CA ASP A 18 -7.49 1.60 9.71
C ASP A 18 -7.41 0.15 9.26
N GLU A 19 -7.28 -0.76 10.21
CA GLU A 19 -7.16 -2.19 9.90
C GLU A 19 -8.42 -2.78 9.31
N ASP A 20 -9.56 -2.30 9.73
CA ASP A 20 -10.83 -2.86 9.26
C ASP A 20 -11.03 -2.61 7.78
N LYS A 21 -10.61 -1.46 7.30
CA LYS A 21 -10.78 -1.09 5.90
C LYS A 21 -9.50 -1.21 5.08
N ALA A 22 -8.39 -1.59 5.72
CA ALA A 22 -7.09 -1.72 5.09
C ALA A 22 -6.70 -0.43 4.36
N GLN A 23 -6.75 0.68 5.06
CA GLN A 23 -6.45 1.99 4.49
C GLN A 23 -5.76 2.89 5.51
N PHE A 24 -4.97 3.82 4.99
CA PHE A 24 -4.38 4.90 5.77
C PHE A 24 -5.32 6.09 5.68
N VAL A 25 -5.63 6.72 6.83
CA VAL A 25 -6.46 7.92 6.88
C VAL A 25 -5.60 9.05 7.42
N ALA A 26 -5.40 10.10 6.63
CA ALA A 26 -4.54 11.21 7.03
C ALA A 26 -5.10 11.90 8.27
N PRO A 27 -4.33 11.98 9.36
CA PRO A 27 -4.81 12.61 10.59
C PRO A 27 -4.80 14.14 10.53
N ARG A 28 -4.05 14.73 9.61
CA ARG A 28 -3.93 16.17 9.47
C ARG A 28 -3.45 16.53 8.08
N ASP A 29 -3.60 17.79 7.72
CA ASP A 29 -3.07 18.30 6.45
C ASP A 29 -1.56 18.24 6.47
N GLY A 30 -0.96 17.82 5.37
CA GLY A 30 0.47 17.74 5.29
C GLY A 30 0.97 16.96 4.10
N ALA A 31 2.29 16.77 4.08
CA ALA A 31 2.96 15.93 3.10
C ALA A 31 3.30 14.59 3.75
N TYR A 32 2.94 13.52 3.05
CA TYR A 32 3.11 12.16 3.54
C TYR A 32 3.88 11.34 2.54
N TYR A 33 4.75 10.48 3.04
CA TYR A 33 5.50 9.56 2.20
C TYR A 33 4.92 8.15 2.33
N PHE A 34 4.76 7.50 1.19
CA PHE A 34 4.27 6.13 1.13
C PHE A 34 5.21 5.28 0.30
N SER A 35 5.42 4.06 0.75
CA SER A 35 6.12 3.07 -0.06
C SER A 35 5.43 1.73 0.10
N PHE A 36 5.49 0.92 -0.93
CA PHE A 36 4.85 -0.38 -0.92
C PHE A 36 5.63 -1.38 -1.76
N HIS A 37 5.53 -2.63 -1.37
CA HIS A 37 6.22 -3.73 -2.01
C HIS A 37 5.24 -4.89 -2.16
N GLY A 38 5.28 -5.55 -3.29
CA GLY A 38 4.48 -6.72 -3.52
C GLY A 38 5.29 -7.80 -4.20
N ILE A 39 4.79 -9.02 -4.16
CA ILE A 39 5.41 -10.14 -4.83
C ILE A 39 4.35 -10.91 -5.61
N GLY A 40 4.68 -11.24 -6.84
CA GLY A 40 3.77 -11.97 -7.71
C GLY A 40 3.81 -13.46 -7.48
N THR A 41 2.89 -14.15 -8.14
CA THR A 41 2.88 -15.60 -8.14
C THR A 41 3.83 -16.13 -9.21
N LYS A 42 3.99 -17.45 -9.23
CA LYS A 42 4.89 -18.10 -10.18
C LYS A 42 4.45 -17.90 -11.63
N ASN A 43 3.16 -17.82 -11.88
CA ASN A 43 2.61 -17.90 -13.23
C ASN A 43 1.84 -16.66 -13.68
N SER A 44 1.78 -15.62 -12.86
CA SER A 44 0.98 -14.43 -13.17
C SER A 44 1.76 -13.17 -12.90
N ASP A 45 1.54 -12.17 -13.73
CA ASP A 45 1.95 -10.81 -13.40
C ASP A 45 0.97 -10.19 -12.40
N PHE A 46 1.30 -9.01 -11.92
CA PHE A 46 0.39 -8.24 -11.10
C PHE A 46 0.63 -6.75 -11.30
N THR A 47 -0.44 -5.98 -11.09
CA THR A 47 -0.38 -4.52 -11.07
C THR A 47 -0.97 -4.06 -9.74
N LEU A 48 -0.14 -3.48 -8.91
CA LEU A 48 -0.53 -3.00 -7.58
C LEU A 48 -0.47 -1.48 -7.58
N ALA A 49 -1.60 -0.84 -7.33
CA ALA A 49 -1.70 0.61 -7.39
C ALA A 49 -1.85 1.24 -6.02
N LEU A 50 -1.19 2.38 -5.83
CA LEU A 50 -1.44 3.26 -4.69
C LEU A 50 -2.56 4.20 -5.08
N MET A 51 -3.63 4.20 -4.27
CA MET A 51 -4.84 4.96 -4.52
C MET A 51 -5.02 6.04 -3.45
N LYS A 52 -5.59 7.15 -3.86
CA LYS A 52 -5.98 8.23 -2.94
C LYS A 52 -7.42 8.61 -3.23
N ASN A 53 -8.31 8.35 -2.29
CA ASN A 53 -9.74 8.68 -2.42
C ASN A 53 -10.35 8.19 -3.75
N GLY A 54 -9.94 7.00 -4.18
CA GLY A 54 -10.44 6.44 -5.43
C GLY A 54 -9.67 6.85 -6.68
N GLU A 55 -8.63 7.67 -6.54
CA GLU A 55 -7.83 8.12 -7.67
C GLU A 55 -6.46 7.46 -7.67
N TYR A 56 -6.05 7.02 -8.83
CA TYR A 56 -4.76 6.38 -9.04
C TYR A 56 -3.61 7.36 -8.84
N GLN A 57 -2.57 6.92 -8.15
CA GLN A 57 -1.37 7.72 -7.93
C GLN A 57 -0.15 7.13 -8.62
N VAL A 58 0.32 5.99 -8.16
CA VAL A 58 1.48 5.30 -8.74
C VAL A 58 1.25 3.80 -8.72
N THR A 59 2.00 3.08 -9.54
CA THR A 59 1.84 1.65 -9.73
C THR A 59 3.16 0.92 -9.55
N ALA A 60 3.07 -0.29 -9.02
CA ALA A 60 4.14 -1.27 -9.08
C ALA A 60 3.66 -2.43 -9.95
N TYR A 61 4.47 -2.80 -10.94
CA TYR A 61 4.17 -3.92 -11.83
C TYR A 61 5.21 -5.00 -11.66
N GLY A 62 4.75 -6.22 -11.38
CA GLY A 62 5.61 -7.38 -11.33
C GLY A 62 5.21 -8.36 -12.41
N GLY A 63 6.16 -8.73 -13.25
CA GLY A 63 5.89 -9.66 -14.33
C GLY A 63 6.26 -11.09 -13.99
N PRO A 64 5.79 -12.06 -14.81
CA PRO A 64 6.28 -13.42 -14.69
C PRO A 64 7.74 -13.50 -15.13
N PRO A 65 8.46 -14.64 -14.87
CA PRO A 65 7.85 -15.85 -14.36
C PRO A 65 8.15 -16.00 -12.90
N LYS A 66 8.35 -15.89 -12.00
CA LYS A 66 8.73 -16.44 -10.70
C LYS A 66 8.76 -15.38 -9.60
N TYR A 67 7.66 -15.24 -8.93
CA TYR A 67 7.66 -14.53 -7.66
C TYR A 67 8.45 -13.22 -7.72
N GLU A 68 8.23 -12.46 -8.78
CA GLU A 68 8.93 -11.21 -8.98
C GLU A 68 8.45 -10.17 -7.98
N TRP A 69 9.41 -9.47 -7.38
CA TRP A 69 9.12 -8.35 -6.49
C TRP A 69 8.93 -7.08 -7.31
N ALA A 70 8.02 -6.25 -6.85
CA ALA A 70 7.84 -4.91 -7.41
C ALA A 70 7.51 -3.94 -6.30
N SER A 71 7.92 -2.71 -6.44
CA SER A 71 7.71 -1.68 -5.45
C SER A 71 7.60 -0.31 -6.09
N ASN A 72 7.03 0.62 -5.35
CA ASN A 72 7.02 2.02 -5.73
C ASN A 72 6.84 2.87 -4.48
N SER A 73 6.98 4.17 -4.66
CA SER A 73 6.80 5.11 -3.57
C SER A 73 6.27 6.42 -4.10
N ALA A 74 5.71 7.23 -3.21
CA ALA A 74 5.18 8.53 -3.58
C ALA A 74 5.14 9.45 -2.37
N LEU A 75 5.37 10.73 -2.63
CA LEU A 75 5.14 11.79 -1.66
C LEU A 75 3.82 12.46 -2.05
N LEU A 76 2.84 12.41 -1.17
CA LEU A 76 1.51 12.94 -1.44
C LEU A 76 1.17 14.06 -0.48
N VAL A 77 0.55 15.11 -1.01
CA VAL A 77 -0.02 16.15 -0.19
C VAL A 77 -1.46 15.75 0.12
N LEU A 78 -1.77 15.62 1.40
CA LEU A 78 -3.08 15.15 1.84
C LEU A 78 -3.74 16.17 2.75
N LYS A 79 -5.06 16.13 2.76
CA LYS A 79 -5.87 16.82 3.76
C LYS A 79 -6.34 15.82 4.80
N ALA A 80 -6.58 16.29 6.02
CA ALA A 80 -7.13 15.44 7.06
C ALA A 80 -8.34 14.68 6.54
N GLY A 81 -8.37 13.38 6.76
CA GLY A 81 -9.46 12.52 6.29
C GLY A 81 -9.23 11.87 4.94
N ASP A 82 -8.23 12.29 4.18
CA ASP A 82 -7.91 11.63 2.91
C ASP A 82 -7.48 10.19 3.16
N LYS A 83 -7.90 9.31 2.26
CA LYS A 83 -7.69 7.86 2.39
C LYS A 83 -6.74 7.37 1.33
N VAL A 84 -5.71 6.64 1.77
CA VAL A 84 -4.68 6.09 0.89
C VAL A 84 -4.64 4.59 1.12
N TYR A 85 -4.64 3.83 0.05
CA TYR A 85 -4.69 2.37 0.13
C TYR A 85 -4.10 1.75 -1.13
N LEU A 86 -3.86 0.45 -1.05
CA LEU A 86 -3.37 -0.31 -2.19
C LEU A 86 -4.52 -1.06 -2.85
N GLU A 87 -4.47 -1.15 -4.17
CA GLU A 87 -5.46 -1.87 -4.94
C GLU A 87 -4.76 -2.77 -5.96
N LEU A 88 -5.10 -4.05 -5.93
CA LEU A 88 -4.64 -4.98 -6.95
C LEU A 88 -5.53 -4.78 -8.18
N GLN A 89 -4.98 -4.16 -9.20
CA GLN A 89 -5.76 -3.82 -10.40
C GLN A 89 -5.79 -4.93 -11.42
N ASP A 90 -4.76 -5.76 -11.43
CA ASP A 90 -4.67 -6.85 -12.40
C ASP A 90 -3.75 -7.94 -11.86
N GLY A 91 -4.00 -9.17 -12.27
CA GLY A 91 -3.15 -10.29 -11.97
C GLY A 91 -3.36 -10.89 -10.59
N SER A 92 -2.37 -11.60 -10.12
CA SER A 92 -2.40 -12.30 -8.84
C SER A 92 -1.14 -12.03 -8.06
N MET A 93 -1.26 -11.92 -6.76
CA MET A 93 -0.15 -11.73 -5.85
C MET A 93 0.01 -12.93 -4.95
N TYR A 94 1.24 -13.21 -4.56
CA TYR A 94 1.55 -14.32 -3.67
C TYR A 94 1.16 -13.98 -2.23
N ASP A 95 0.36 -14.85 -1.63
CA ASP A 95 -0.05 -14.71 -0.23
C ASP A 95 0.62 -15.82 0.57
N HIS A 96 1.74 -15.49 1.17
CA HIS A 96 2.51 -16.46 1.93
C HIS A 96 1.79 -16.82 3.22
N PRO A 97 1.56 -18.11 3.49
CA PRO A 97 0.97 -18.50 4.77
C PRO A 97 1.98 -18.29 5.89
N GLY A 98 1.49 -17.84 7.04
CA GLY A 98 2.34 -17.62 8.19
C GLY A 98 2.47 -16.13 8.51
N ARG A 99 3.55 -15.76 9.15
CA ARG A 99 3.73 -14.42 9.70
C ARG A 99 4.67 -13.52 8.90
N GLU A 100 5.35 -14.04 7.89
CA GLU A 100 6.22 -13.22 7.08
C GLU A 100 5.39 -12.26 6.25
N ALA A 101 5.74 -10.99 6.30
CA ALA A 101 5.08 -9.97 5.52
C ALA A 101 5.79 -9.82 4.19
N TYR A 102 5.24 -10.42 3.15
CA TYR A 102 5.80 -10.33 1.81
C TYR A 102 5.27 -9.12 1.06
N THR A 103 4.02 -8.76 1.30
CA THR A 103 3.45 -7.52 0.76
C THR A 103 3.39 -6.51 1.88
N THR A 104 3.99 -5.36 1.68
CA THR A 104 4.09 -4.34 2.72
C THR A 104 3.64 -2.98 2.22
N PHE A 105 3.14 -2.19 3.14
CA PHE A 105 2.71 -0.83 2.89
C PHE A 105 3.16 0.05 4.06
N THR A 106 3.95 1.07 3.76
CA THR A 106 4.48 1.99 4.77
C THR A 106 4.03 3.40 4.44
N GLY A 107 3.54 4.11 5.45
CA GLY A 107 3.17 5.50 5.27
C GLY A 107 3.44 6.30 6.51
N PHE A 108 3.92 7.52 6.35
CA PHE A 108 4.17 8.40 7.50
C PHE A 108 4.13 9.87 7.09
N LEU A 109 3.87 10.70 8.09
CA LEU A 109 3.87 12.15 7.92
C LEU A 109 5.29 12.65 7.82
N VAL A 110 5.59 13.39 6.76
CA VAL A 110 6.89 14.04 6.58
C VAL A 110 6.84 15.45 7.15
N PHE A 111 5.79 16.17 6.82
CA PHE A 111 5.66 17.56 7.22
C PHE A 111 4.19 17.95 7.32
N GLY A 112 3.76 18.38 8.49
CA GLY A 112 2.38 18.79 8.70
C GLY A 112 2.25 20.30 8.70
N TRP A 113 1.09 20.78 8.25
CA TRP A 113 0.74 22.20 8.34
C TRP A 113 -0.74 22.34 8.65
N GLN A 114 -1.09 23.55 8.91
CA GLN A 114 -2.48 23.87 9.23
C GLN A 114 -3.20 24.48 8.04
#